data_c2864279def731246a9bec5ff33de594
#
_entry.id   c2864279def731246a9bec5ff33de594
#
_cell.length_a   1.000
_cell.length_b   1.000
_cell.length_c   1.000
_cell.angle_alpha   90.00
_cell.angle_beta   90.00
_cell.angle_gamma   90.00
#
_symmetry.space_group_name_H-M   'P 1'
#
loop_
_entity.id
_entity.type
_entity.pdbx_description
1 polymer ?
#
loop_
_entity_poly.entity_id
_entity_poly.type
_entity_poly.pdbx_seq_one_letter_code
_entity_poly.pdbx_strand_id
1 'polypeptide(L)'
;MRATLDGERFAARIELAMAMLHDSRGTGRSDHGLDTVRVGVVQSFARLWLTPRLAALEGTPPDLRIEMEIDNAHMALSDARIAIRLGRGGWPNVVSEPLFDEGLQPFACQKIAVELGPDPAARDLLRYPLIHDASEAGWRRWLTAQDLVYHPKGSDRTFGGHDLALIAAASGMGIALARKPYGSEQHERLGLVSVHPAVVDNVERFHIVTRSGARHGAIERLIQRLQSQARQSQA
;
A
#
# COMPACT_ATOMS: atom_id res chain seq x y z
N MET A 1 -31.31 5.37 -14.34
CA MET A 1 -32.19 4.55 -13.46
C MET A 1 -31.30 4.08 -12.33
N ARG A 2 -31.56 4.46 -11.08
CA ARG A 2 -30.79 3.98 -9.91
C ARG A 2 -31.43 2.71 -9.39
N ALA A 3 -30.61 1.72 -9.02
CA ALA A 3 -31.08 0.52 -8.38
C ALA A 3 -31.71 0.85 -7.00
N THR A 4 -32.69 0.07 -6.58
CA THR A 4 -33.24 0.18 -5.22
C THR A 4 -32.27 -0.48 -4.24
N LEU A 5 -32.35 -0.11 -2.94
CA LEU A 5 -31.50 -0.68 -1.88
C LEU A 5 -31.56 -2.22 -1.85
N ASP A 6 -32.75 -2.80 -2.14
CA ASP A 6 -32.93 -4.25 -2.23
C ASP A 6 -32.30 -4.82 -3.52
N GLY A 7 -32.31 -4.06 -4.61
CA GLY A 7 -31.62 -4.42 -5.85
C GLY A 7 -30.09 -4.44 -5.69
N GLU A 8 -29.53 -3.49 -4.95
CA GLU A 8 -28.10 -3.46 -4.63
C GLU A 8 -27.69 -4.63 -3.71
N ARG A 9 -28.51 -4.94 -2.70
CA ARG A 9 -28.29 -6.12 -1.84
C ARG A 9 -28.39 -7.43 -2.60
N PHE A 10 -29.32 -7.54 -3.55
CA PHE A 10 -29.48 -8.73 -4.38
C PHE A 10 -28.30 -8.89 -5.34
N ALA A 11 -27.86 -7.81 -6.00
CA ALA A 11 -26.67 -7.82 -6.86
C ALA A 11 -25.41 -8.25 -6.09
N ALA A 12 -25.18 -7.69 -4.91
CA ALA A 12 -24.04 -8.07 -4.04
C ALA A 12 -24.08 -9.56 -3.63
N ARG A 13 -25.27 -10.12 -3.40
CA ARG A 13 -25.44 -11.57 -3.10
C ARG A 13 -25.16 -12.45 -4.32
N ILE A 14 -25.56 -12.03 -5.51
CA ILE A 14 -25.26 -12.75 -6.75
C ILE A 14 -23.76 -12.67 -7.04
N GLU A 15 -23.13 -11.51 -6.90
CA GLU A 15 -21.68 -11.36 -7.08
C GLU A 15 -20.89 -12.26 -6.11
N LEU A 16 -21.31 -12.33 -4.85
CA LEU A 16 -20.72 -13.23 -3.87
C LEU A 16 -20.90 -14.71 -4.25
N ALA A 17 -22.09 -15.10 -4.71
CA ALA A 17 -22.36 -16.47 -5.15
C ALA A 17 -21.57 -16.84 -6.41
N MET A 18 -21.45 -15.93 -7.35
CA MET A 18 -20.65 -16.11 -8.57
C MET A 18 -19.16 -16.18 -8.24
N ALA A 19 -18.66 -15.36 -7.30
CA ALA A 19 -17.30 -15.45 -6.79
C ALA A 19 -17.02 -16.81 -6.15
N MET A 20 -17.94 -17.35 -5.35
CA MET A 20 -17.82 -18.69 -4.76
C MET A 20 -17.81 -19.81 -5.81
N LEU A 21 -18.58 -19.68 -6.90
CA LEU A 21 -18.58 -20.64 -8.00
C LEU A 21 -17.31 -20.57 -8.85
N HIS A 22 -16.73 -19.39 -9.00
CA HIS A 22 -15.43 -19.23 -9.65
C HIS A 22 -14.29 -19.76 -8.76
N ASP A 23 -14.39 -19.60 -7.45
CA ASP A 23 -13.40 -20.06 -6.49
C ASP A 23 -13.36 -21.60 -6.36
N SER A 24 -14.51 -22.28 -6.59
CA SER A 24 -14.57 -23.74 -6.65
C SER A 24 -13.81 -24.38 -7.84
N ARG A 25 -13.43 -23.57 -8.83
CA ARG A 25 -12.50 -23.96 -9.91
C ARG A 25 -11.03 -23.64 -9.59
N GLY A 26 -10.75 -23.04 -8.44
CA GLY A 26 -9.46 -22.43 -8.08
C GLY A 26 -8.62 -23.13 -7.03
N THR A 27 -8.85 -24.42 -6.73
CA THR A 27 -7.80 -25.25 -6.14
C THR A 27 -6.87 -25.75 -7.26
N GLY A 28 -6.36 -24.81 -8.05
CA GLY A 28 -5.47 -25.13 -9.15
C GLY A 28 -4.06 -25.39 -8.61
N ARG A 29 -3.66 -26.65 -8.49
CA ARG A 29 -2.26 -26.97 -8.77
C ARG A 29 -1.98 -26.37 -10.15
N SER A 30 -1.04 -25.43 -10.21
CA SER A 30 -0.51 -24.98 -11.50
C SER A 30 -0.04 -26.21 -12.28
N ASP A 31 -0.06 -26.17 -13.60
CA ASP A 31 0.49 -27.19 -14.50
C ASP A 31 1.95 -27.61 -14.15
N HIS A 32 2.59 -26.88 -13.24
CA HIS A 32 3.97 -27.05 -12.78
C HIS A 32 4.08 -27.61 -11.36
N GLY A 33 3.00 -28.07 -10.73
CA GLY A 33 3.02 -28.76 -9.43
C GLY A 33 3.22 -27.84 -8.21
N LEU A 34 3.26 -26.52 -8.36
CA LEU A 34 3.40 -25.56 -7.25
C LEU A 34 2.03 -25.11 -6.74
N ASP A 35 1.93 -24.90 -5.42
CA ASP A 35 0.77 -24.26 -4.81
C ASP A 35 0.67 -22.80 -5.30
N THR A 36 -0.49 -22.38 -5.79
CA THR A 36 -0.73 -21.00 -6.21
C THR A 36 -1.49 -20.24 -5.13
N VAL A 37 -0.95 -19.10 -4.69
CA VAL A 37 -1.59 -18.18 -3.75
C VAL A 37 -1.92 -16.88 -4.46
N ARG A 38 -3.20 -16.49 -4.44
CA ARG A 38 -3.65 -15.21 -4.99
C ARG A 38 -3.56 -14.13 -3.93
N VAL A 39 -2.93 -13.03 -4.29
CA VAL A 39 -2.69 -11.89 -3.40
C VAL A 39 -3.39 -10.66 -3.96
N GLY A 40 -4.51 -10.27 -3.34
CA GLY A 40 -5.16 -9.00 -3.62
C GLY A 40 -4.39 -7.85 -2.99
N VAL A 41 -4.08 -6.84 -3.79
CA VAL A 41 -3.16 -5.80 -3.36
C VAL A 41 -3.43 -4.49 -4.08
N VAL A 42 -3.21 -3.35 -3.39
CA VAL A 42 -3.25 -2.03 -4.05
C VAL A 42 -2.06 -1.89 -5.00
N GLN A 43 -2.30 -1.24 -6.15
CA GLN A 43 -1.32 -1.13 -7.23
C GLN A 43 0.04 -0.58 -6.77
N SER A 44 0.04 0.47 -5.97
CA SER A 44 1.28 1.07 -5.46
C SER A 44 2.09 0.10 -4.61
N PHE A 45 1.43 -0.71 -3.75
CA PHE A 45 2.11 -1.72 -2.95
C PHE A 45 2.65 -2.86 -3.81
N ALA A 46 1.87 -3.35 -4.76
CA ALA A 46 2.34 -4.35 -5.72
C ALA A 46 3.64 -3.89 -6.40
N ARG A 47 3.64 -2.65 -6.89
CA ARG A 47 4.76 -2.10 -7.66
C ARG A 47 5.99 -1.78 -6.81
N LEU A 48 5.79 -1.11 -5.66
CA LEU A 48 6.88 -0.55 -4.87
C LEU A 48 7.51 -1.56 -3.90
N TRP A 49 6.73 -2.52 -3.41
CA TRP A 49 7.21 -3.42 -2.36
C TRP A 49 7.12 -4.91 -2.71
N LEU A 50 5.99 -5.38 -3.24
CA LEU A 50 5.75 -6.81 -3.44
C LEU A 50 6.53 -7.37 -4.64
N THR A 51 6.43 -6.73 -5.82
CA THR A 51 7.09 -7.21 -7.05
C THR A 51 8.61 -7.34 -6.91
N PRO A 52 9.34 -6.38 -6.31
CA PRO A 52 10.79 -6.55 -6.11
C PRO A 52 11.19 -7.74 -5.23
N ARG A 53 10.25 -8.25 -4.43
CA ARG A 53 10.47 -9.34 -3.45
C ARG A 53 9.87 -10.67 -3.87
N LEU A 54 9.24 -10.77 -5.05
CA LEU A 54 8.55 -11.97 -5.51
C LEU A 54 9.41 -13.22 -5.43
N ALA A 55 10.63 -13.19 -5.93
CA ALA A 55 11.52 -14.34 -5.91
C ALA A 55 11.78 -14.87 -4.49
N ALA A 56 11.99 -13.97 -3.53
CA ALA A 56 12.19 -14.34 -2.13
C ALA A 56 10.89 -14.85 -1.48
N LEU A 57 9.74 -14.31 -1.89
CA LEU A 57 8.43 -14.71 -1.39
C LEU A 57 7.97 -16.05 -1.95
N GLU A 58 8.28 -16.35 -3.20
CA GLU A 58 7.98 -17.65 -3.82
C GLU A 58 8.93 -18.77 -3.34
N GLY A 59 10.11 -18.42 -2.81
CA GLY A 59 11.12 -19.33 -2.27
C GLY A 59 12.27 -19.59 -3.25
N THR A 60 13.37 -20.20 -2.72
CA THR A 60 14.55 -20.56 -3.52
C THR A 60 15.02 -21.98 -3.11
N PRO A 61 14.72 -23.02 -3.92
CA PRO A 61 13.90 -23.01 -5.12
C PRO A 61 12.43 -22.65 -4.84
N PRO A 62 11.67 -22.18 -5.84
CA PRO A 62 10.25 -21.83 -5.63
C PRO A 62 9.44 -23.04 -5.15
N ASP A 63 8.64 -22.85 -4.09
CA ASP A 63 7.74 -23.86 -3.51
C ASP A 63 6.28 -23.41 -3.50
N LEU A 64 6.02 -22.16 -3.94
CA LEU A 64 4.71 -21.62 -4.22
C LEU A 64 4.79 -20.59 -5.37
N ARG A 65 3.64 -20.28 -5.96
CA ARG A 65 3.47 -19.24 -6.99
C ARG A 65 2.56 -18.16 -6.46
N ILE A 66 2.91 -16.90 -6.68
CA ILE A 66 2.10 -15.74 -6.33
C ILE A 66 1.41 -15.19 -7.58
N GLU A 67 0.08 -15.15 -7.56
CA GLU A 67 -0.74 -14.41 -8.53
C GLU A 67 -1.25 -13.12 -7.88
N MET A 68 -0.87 -11.96 -8.44
CA MET A 68 -1.31 -10.67 -7.93
C MET A 68 -2.61 -10.23 -8.60
N GLU A 69 -3.59 -9.86 -7.78
CA GLU A 69 -4.84 -9.24 -8.22
C GLU A 69 -4.86 -7.79 -7.74
N ILE A 70 -4.90 -6.84 -8.68
CA ILE A 70 -4.98 -5.42 -8.33
C ILE A 70 -6.44 -5.09 -8.06
N ASP A 71 -6.81 -5.11 -6.79
CA ASP A 71 -8.13 -4.72 -6.32
C ASP A 71 -8.04 -4.04 -4.95
N ASN A 72 -8.76 -2.94 -4.80
CA ASN A 72 -8.71 -2.13 -3.59
C ASN A 72 -9.83 -2.41 -2.59
N ALA A 73 -10.90 -3.12 -2.95
CA ALA A 73 -12.09 -3.01 -2.14
C ALA A 73 -12.75 -4.33 -1.73
N HIS A 74 -12.91 -5.31 -2.60
CA HIS A 74 -13.95 -6.34 -2.40
C HIS A 74 -13.51 -7.78 -2.70
N MET A 75 -12.21 -8.05 -2.69
CA MET A 75 -11.76 -9.41 -2.95
C MET A 75 -12.28 -10.40 -1.88
N ALA A 76 -13.01 -11.42 -2.34
CA ALA A 76 -13.41 -12.52 -1.47
C ALA A 76 -12.18 -13.33 -1.05
N LEU A 77 -11.95 -13.45 0.26
CA LEU A 77 -10.86 -14.24 0.82
C LEU A 77 -11.22 -15.73 0.85
N SER A 78 -10.26 -16.60 0.55
CA SER A 78 -10.42 -18.06 0.56
C SER A 78 -9.17 -18.76 1.07
N ASP A 79 -9.17 -20.09 1.02
CA ASP A 79 -8.03 -20.92 1.44
C ASP A 79 -6.81 -20.83 0.51
N ALA A 80 -6.97 -20.20 -0.68
CA ALA A 80 -5.89 -19.94 -1.63
C ALA A 80 -5.72 -18.44 -1.93
N ARG A 81 -6.38 -17.56 -1.16
CA ARG A 81 -6.43 -16.11 -1.44
C ARG A 81 -6.29 -15.29 -0.17
N ILE A 82 -5.33 -14.37 -0.19
CA ILE A 82 -5.11 -13.36 0.86
C ILE A 82 -5.20 -11.96 0.26
N ALA A 83 -5.33 -10.94 1.12
CA ALA A 83 -5.23 -9.56 0.68
C ALA A 83 -4.18 -8.79 1.49
N ILE A 84 -3.55 -7.81 0.86
CA ILE A 84 -2.75 -6.79 1.55
C ILE A 84 -3.52 -5.48 1.47
N ARG A 85 -4.07 -5.05 2.61
CA ARG A 85 -4.93 -3.87 2.70
C ARG A 85 -4.27 -2.77 3.49
N LEU A 86 -4.45 -1.54 3.02
CA LEU A 86 -4.09 -0.34 3.75
C LEU A 86 -5.26 0.10 4.63
N GLY A 87 -4.98 0.45 5.88
CA GLY A 87 -5.96 0.98 6.81
C GLY A 87 -5.58 0.78 8.28
N ARG A 88 -6.55 0.93 9.16
CA ARG A 88 -6.33 0.82 10.61
C ARG A 88 -6.42 -0.61 11.14
N GLY A 89 -6.76 -1.58 10.29
CA GLY A 89 -7.05 -2.95 10.71
C GLY A 89 -8.45 -3.10 11.30
N GLY A 90 -8.69 -4.26 11.95
CA GLY A 90 -9.96 -4.51 12.65
C GLY A 90 -11.18 -4.71 11.74
N TRP A 91 -11.00 -5.12 10.50
CA TRP A 91 -12.12 -5.42 9.60
C TRP A 91 -12.92 -6.63 10.09
N PRO A 92 -14.26 -6.59 9.97
CA PRO A 92 -15.11 -7.67 10.45
C PRO A 92 -14.92 -8.95 9.64
N ASN A 93 -15.08 -10.10 10.30
CA ASN A 93 -15.08 -11.44 9.72
C ASN A 93 -13.77 -11.86 9.02
N VAL A 94 -12.66 -11.21 9.32
CA VAL A 94 -11.32 -11.54 8.79
C VAL A 94 -10.28 -11.48 9.89
N VAL A 95 -9.13 -12.12 9.68
CA VAL A 95 -7.93 -11.93 10.49
C VAL A 95 -7.07 -10.89 9.78
N SER A 96 -6.66 -9.84 10.50
CA SER A 96 -5.79 -8.78 9.97
C SER A 96 -4.53 -8.67 10.84
N GLU A 97 -3.38 -8.89 10.24
CA GLU A 97 -2.08 -8.80 10.89
C GLU A 97 -1.29 -7.63 10.28
N PRO A 98 -0.80 -6.67 11.09
CA PRO A 98 -0.01 -5.58 10.55
C PRO A 98 1.27 -6.12 9.92
N LEU A 99 1.65 -5.55 8.77
CA LEU A 99 2.84 -6.00 8.03
C LEU A 99 4.08 -5.25 8.52
N PHE A 100 4.01 -3.93 8.62
CA PHE A 100 5.06 -3.08 9.18
C PHE A 100 4.47 -1.72 9.63
N ASP A 101 5.21 -1.05 10.50
CA ASP A 101 4.92 0.33 10.88
C ASP A 101 5.39 1.29 9.79
N GLU A 102 4.66 2.37 9.57
CA GLU A 102 5.00 3.35 8.57
C GLU A 102 5.19 4.73 9.16
N GLY A 103 6.22 5.43 8.67
CA GLY A 103 6.46 6.83 8.96
C GLY A 103 6.28 7.69 7.72
N LEU A 104 5.70 8.88 7.90
CA LEU A 104 5.53 9.90 6.87
C LEU A 104 6.69 10.89 6.93
N GLN A 105 7.39 11.09 5.82
CA GLN A 105 8.49 12.04 5.71
C GLN A 105 8.41 12.82 4.39
N PRO A 106 8.63 14.16 4.38
CA PRO A 106 8.62 14.97 3.16
C PRO A 106 9.79 14.67 2.23
N PHE A 107 9.51 14.44 0.96
CA PHE A 107 10.47 14.23 -0.10
C PHE A 107 10.16 15.09 -1.33
N ALA A 108 11.19 15.54 -2.01
CA ALA A 108 11.09 16.28 -3.26
C ALA A 108 12.23 15.94 -4.22
N CYS A 109 12.17 16.46 -5.44
CA CYS A 109 13.29 16.38 -6.36
C CYS A 109 14.46 17.26 -5.88
N GLN A 110 15.67 16.95 -6.36
CA GLN A 110 16.91 17.67 -5.99
C GLN A 110 16.81 19.20 -6.17
N LYS A 111 16.12 19.67 -7.23
CA LYS A 111 15.95 21.11 -7.48
C LYS A 111 15.23 21.80 -6.31
N ILE A 112 14.10 21.26 -5.88
CA ILE A 112 13.33 21.83 -4.74
C ILE A 112 14.14 21.73 -3.45
N ALA A 113 14.87 20.63 -3.23
CA ALA A 113 15.72 20.49 -2.06
C ALA A 113 16.83 21.54 -1.99
N VAL A 114 17.47 21.85 -3.11
CA VAL A 114 18.48 22.91 -3.18
C VAL A 114 17.88 24.29 -2.92
N GLU A 115 16.70 24.58 -3.47
CA GLU A 115 15.99 25.85 -3.25
C GLU A 115 15.54 26.02 -1.79
N LEU A 116 15.20 24.93 -1.10
CA LEU A 116 14.83 24.93 0.32
C LEU A 116 16.05 25.15 1.23
N GLY A 117 17.22 24.71 0.80
CA GLY A 117 18.45 24.73 1.61
C GLY A 117 18.60 23.51 2.54
N PRO A 118 19.67 23.45 3.32
CA PRO A 118 20.06 22.24 4.05
C PRO A 118 19.23 21.92 5.29
N ASP A 119 18.56 22.91 5.88
CA ASP A 119 17.76 22.72 7.11
C ASP A 119 16.51 23.62 7.08
N PRO A 120 15.55 23.33 6.20
CA PRO A 120 14.34 24.12 6.10
C PRO A 120 13.42 23.87 7.31
N ALA A 121 12.81 24.92 7.83
CA ALA A 121 11.73 24.76 8.78
C ALA A 121 10.48 24.15 8.10
N ALA A 122 9.65 23.43 8.85
CA ALA A 122 8.45 22.79 8.31
C ALA A 122 7.53 23.77 7.57
N ARG A 123 7.46 25.04 8.00
CA ARG A 123 6.69 26.10 7.33
C ARG A 123 7.22 26.47 5.94
N ASP A 124 8.52 26.25 5.68
CA ASP A 124 9.11 26.60 4.38
C ASP A 124 8.64 25.66 3.28
N LEU A 125 8.30 24.41 3.63
CA LEU A 125 7.70 23.45 2.72
C LEU A 125 6.36 23.96 2.13
N LEU A 126 5.64 24.79 2.89
CA LEU A 126 4.36 25.35 2.46
C LEU A 126 4.50 26.40 1.32
N ARG A 127 5.70 26.80 0.94
CA ARG A 127 5.94 27.62 -0.26
C ARG A 127 5.75 26.84 -1.56
N TYR A 128 5.83 25.52 -1.50
CA TYR A 128 5.68 24.64 -2.64
C TYR A 128 4.29 23.98 -2.66
N PRO A 129 3.81 23.50 -3.82
CA PRO A 129 2.63 22.65 -3.88
C PRO A 129 2.84 21.38 -3.03
N LEU A 130 1.84 21.00 -2.24
CA LEU A 130 1.84 19.74 -1.56
C LEU A 130 1.14 18.67 -2.41
N ILE A 131 1.77 17.53 -2.54
CA ILE A 131 1.28 16.39 -3.32
C ILE A 131 0.71 15.36 -2.38
N HIS A 132 -0.55 14.97 -2.61
CA HIS A 132 -1.31 14.02 -1.82
C HIS A 132 -1.45 12.68 -2.54
N ASP A 133 -1.41 11.58 -1.79
CA ASP A 133 -1.82 10.26 -2.22
C ASP A 133 -3.23 9.96 -1.69
N ALA A 134 -4.22 9.94 -2.56
CA ALA A 134 -5.63 9.71 -2.28
C ALA A 134 -6.34 10.77 -1.41
N SER A 135 -5.71 11.35 -0.38
CA SER A 135 -6.33 12.35 0.51
C SER A 135 -5.30 13.30 1.15
N GLU A 136 -5.82 14.36 1.77
CA GLU A 136 -4.99 15.33 2.53
C GLU A 136 -4.56 14.82 3.92
N ALA A 137 -5.05 13.67 4.36
CA ALA A 137 -4.90 13.20 5.75
C ALA A 137 -3.44 13.07 6.18
N GLY A 138 -2.56 12.59 5.29
CA GLY A 138 -1.12 12.44 5.57
C GLY A 138 -0.47 13.80 5.87
N TRP A 139 -0.68 14.78 5.00
CA TRP A 139 -0.12 16.13 5.19
C TRP A 139 -0.72 16.85 6.40
N ARG A 140 -2.03 16.73 6.63
CA ARG A 140 -2.65 17.27 7.85
C ARG A 140 -1.99 16.72 9.10
N ARG A 141 -1.78 15.41 9.15
CA ARG A 141 -1.12 14.75 10.26
C ARG A 141 0.32 15.21 10.44
N TRP A 142 1.09 15.22 9.35
CA TRP A 142 2.49 15.59 9.40
C TRP A 142 2.68 17.05 9.86
N LEU A 143 1.91 17.97 9.32
CA LEU A 143 1.97 19.39 9.67
C LEU A 143 1.48 19.64 11.11
N THR A 144 0.43 18.96 11.57
CA THR A 144 -0.03 19.04 12.96
C THR A 144 1.06 18.61 13.94
N ALA A 145 1.85 17.60 13.62
CA ALA A 145 2.98 17.17 14.44
C ALA A 145 4.15 18.17 14.46
N GLN A 146 4.13 19.19 13.57
CA GLN A 146 5.05 20.32 13.51
C GLN A 146 4.38 21.62 14.02
N ASP A 147 3.29 21.52 14.77
CA ASP A 147 2.50 22.68 15.27
C ASP A 147 1.98 23.61 14.16
N LEU A 148 1.75 23.08 12.97
CA LEU A 148 1.24 23.81 11.81
C LEU A 148 -0.15 23.33 11.40
N VAL A 149 -0.99 24.29 10.98
CA VAL A 149 -2.30 23.99 10.39
C VAL A 149 -2.19 23.94 8.89
N TYR A 150 -2.67 22.85 8.28
CA TYR A 150 -2.72 22.75 6.82
C TYR A 150 -3.93 23.51 6.26
N HIS A 151 -3.65 24.44 5.35
CA HIS A 151 -4.65 25.13 4.53
C HIS A 151 -4.44 24.73 3.07
N PRO A 152 -5.41 24.01 2.42
CA PRO A 152 -5.29 23.60 1.03
C PRO A 152 -5.07 24.79 0.10
N LYS A 153 -4.18 24.63 -0.87
CA LYS A 153 -3.88 25.65 -1.90
C LYS A 153 -4.36 25.15 -3.26
N GLY A 154 -4.75 26.05 -4.14
CA GLY A 154 -5.12 25.72 -5.52
C GLY A 154 -4.01 25.09 -6.35
N SER A 155 -2.75 25.22 -5.90
CA SER A 155 -1.58 24.56 -6.48
C SER A 155 -1.34 23.13 -6.00
N ASP A 156 -1.96 22.73 -4.88
CA ASP A 156 -1.82 21.37 -4.35
C ASP A 156 -2.50 20.36 -5.28
N ARG A 157 -2.02 19.12 -5.28
CA ARG A 157 -2.48 18.08 -6.21
C ARG A 157 -2.71 16.77 -5.48
N THR A 158 -3.76 16.07 -5.88
CA THR A 158 -4.08 14.73 -5.37
C THR A 158 -3.97 13.70 -6.49
N PHE A 159 -3.29 12.60 -6.22
CA PHE A 159 -3.14 11.46 -7.12
C PHE A 159 -3.82 10.23 -6.51
N GLY A 160 -4.34 9.32 -7.36
CA GLY A 160 -5.06 8.13 -6.91
C GLY A 160 -4.17 7.02 -6.31
N GLY A 161 -2.85 7.23 -6.22
CA GLY A 161 -1.91 6.25 -5.70
C GLY A 161 -0.59 6.87 -5.25
N HIS A 162 0.03 6.24 -4.27
CA HIS A 162 1.28 6.72 -3.68
C HIS A 162 2.45 6.77 -4.70
N ASP A 163 2.53 5.79 -5.58
CA ASP A 163 3.55 5.74 -6.65
C ASP A 163 3.43 6.92 -7.61
N LEU A 164 2.21 7.34 -7.97
CA LEU A 164 1.98 8.51 -8.80
C LEU A 164 2.34 9.81 -8.08
N ALA A 165 2.05 9.91 -6.80
CA ALA A 165 2.45 11.06 -5.97
C ALA A 165 3.98 11.22 -5.93
N LEU A 166 4.72 10.12 -5.78
CA LEU A 166 6.19 10.12 -5.80
C LEU A 166 6.74 10.52 -7.18
N ILE A 167 6.17 10.01 -8.28
CA ILE A 167 6.56 10.39 -9.65
C ILE A 167 6.33 11.89 -9.88
N ALA A 168 5.20 12.44 -9.41
CA ALA A 168 4.92 13.86 -9.53
C ALA A 168 5.93 14.71 -8.75
N ALA A 169 6.32 14.29 -7.53
CA ALA A 169 7.36 14.97 -6.76
C ALA A 169 8.72 14.90 -7.46
N ALA A 170 9.10 13.73 -8.00
CA ALA A 170 10.33 13.55 -8.76
C ALA A 170 10.38 14.44 -10.03
N SER A 171 9.22 14.68 -10.65
CA SER A 171 9.08 15.59 -11.79
C SER A 171 9.10 17.09 -11.43
N GLY A 172 9.31 17.42 -10.14
CA GLY A 172 9.41 18.80 -9.68
C GLY A 172 8.06 19.50 -9.48
N MET A 173 6.94 18.77 -9.44
CA MET A 173 5.60 19.35 -9.28
C MET A 173 5.32 19.83 -7.85
N GLY A 174 6.14 19.46 -6.86
CA GLY A 174 5.97 19.83 -5.46
C GLY A 174 6.64 18.83 -4.52
N ILE A 175 6.16 18.82 -3.27
CA ILE A 175 6.67 17.97 -2.19
C ILE A 175 5.64 16.88 -1.88
N ALA A 176 6.05 15.62 -1.86
CA ALA A 176 5.21 14.49 -1.45
C ALA A 176 5.64 13.94 -0.08
N LEU A 177 4.73 13.29 0.63
CA LEU A 177 5.10 12.49 1.79
C LEU A 177 5.52 11.09 1.31
N ALA A 178 6.77 10.72 1.56
CA ALA A 178 7.22 9.35 1.43
C ALA A 178 6.73 8.53 2.64
N ARG A 179 6.43 7.27 2.41
CA ARG A 179 6.00 6.30 3.44
C ARG A 179 7.14 5.32 3.68
N LYS A 180 7.78 5.40 4.83
CA LYS A 180 8.91 4.53 5.20
C LYS A 180 8.43 3.38 6.11
N PRO A 181 8.97 2.16 5.96
CA PRO A 181 10.01 1.73 5.01
C PRO A 181 9.48 1.43 3.61
N TYR A 182 8.19 1.58 3.41
CA TYR A 182 7.49 1.29 2.17
C TYR A 182 8.06 2.14 1.01
N GLY A 183 8.63 1.47 0.03
CA GLY A 183 9.15 2.14 -1.17
C GLY A 183 10.46 2.91 -1.02
N SER A 184 11.23 2.75 0.08
CA SER A 184 12.49 3.48 0.30
C SER A 184 13.47 3.34 -0.86
N GLU A 185 13.68 2.13 -1.40
CA GLU A 185 14.53 1.89 -2.57
C GLU A 185 14.06 2.66 -3.83
N GLN A 186 12.74 2.88 -3.95
CA GLN A 186 12.18 3.60 -5.08
C GLN A 186 12.38 5.11 -4.97
N HIS A 187 12.46 5.67 -3.75
CA HIS A 187 12.75 7.08 -3.56
C HIS A 187 14.11 7.44 -4.16
N GLU A 188 15.13 6.62 -3.90
CA GLU A 188 16.47 6.78 -4.46
C GLU A 188 16.48 6.64 -5.99
N ARG A 189 15.81 5.61 -6.52
CA ARG A 189 15.70 5.41 -7.99
C ARG A 189 15.02 6.55 -8.72
N LEU A 190 14.08 7.24 -8.07
CA LEU A 190 13.40 8.41 -8.61
C LEU A 190 14.19 9.70 -8.40
N GLY A 191 15.35 9.66 -7.74
CA GLY A 191 16.14 10.84 -7.42
C GLY A 191 15.45 11.76 -6.41
N LEU A 192 14.56 11.20 -5.59
CA LEU A 192 13.90 11.91 -4.52
C LEU A 192 14.82 11.98 -3.29
N VAL A 193 14.87 13.15 -2.68
CA VAL A 193 15.62 13.40 -1.45
C VAL A 193 14.70 13.88 -0.35
N SER A 194 15.04 13.54 0.89
CA SER A 194 14.35 14.06 2.07
C SER A 194 14.60 15.57 2.17
N VAL A 195 13.51 16.34 2.33
CA VAL A 195 13.57 17.80 2.50
C VAL A 195 13.22 18.25 3.91
N HIS A 196 13.00 17.31 4.84
CA HIS A 196 12.82 17.59 6.26
C HIS A 196 13.10 16.33 7.08
N PRO A 197 13.82 16.39 8.20
CA PRO A 197 14.21 15.20 8.97
C PRO A 197 13.06 14.54 9.72
N ALA A 198 12.01 15.27 10.08
CA ALA A 198 10.92 14.74 10.89
C ALA A 198 10.16 13.62 10.17
N VAL A 199 10.05 12.49 10.86
CA VAL A 199 9.24 11.34 10.49
C VAL A 199 8.07 11.27 11.46
N VAL A 200 6.86 11.23 10.94
CA VAL A 200 5.61 11.19 11.74
C VAL A 200 4.91 9.87 11.49
N ASP A 201 4.51 9.17 12.55
CA ASP A 201 3.81 7.89 12.44
C ASP A 201 2.57 7.97 11.56
N ASN A 202 2.43 7.02 10.65
CA ASN A 202 1.21 6.84 9.88
C ASN A 202 0.25 5.92 10.64
N VAL A 203 -0.99 6.38 10.87
CA VAL A 203 -2.03 5.56 11.52
C VAL A 203 -2.57 4.46 10.62
N GLU A 204 -2.47 4.64 9.31
CA GLU A 204 -2.84 3.63 8.33
C GLU A 204 -1.61 2.80 8.00
N ARG A 205 -1.76 1.48 8.09
CA ARG A 205 -0.70 0.50 7.87
C ARG A 205 -1.15 -0.53 6.86
N PHE A 206 -0.20 -1.15 6.19
CA PHE A 206 -0.50 -2.35 5.43
C PHE A 206 -0.71 -3.53 6.37
N HIS A 207 -1.76 -4.29 6.10
CA HIS A 207 -2.11 -5.50 6.84
C HIS A 207 -2.22 -6.68 5.89
N ILE A 208 -1.71 -7.81 6.32
CA ILE A 208 -2.03 -9.11 5.72
C ILE A 208 -3.43 -9.49 6.22
N VAL A 209 -4.35 -9.68 5.31
CA VAL A 209 -5.75 -9.99 5.63
C VAL A 209 -6.09 -11.38 5.08
N THR A 210 -6.58 -12.23 5.96
CA THR A 210 -6.94 -13.61 5.65
C THR A 210 -8.33 -13.94 6.16
N ARG A 211 -8.95 -14.98 5.62
CA ARG A 211 -10.15 -15.56 6.18
C ARG A 211 -9.90 -16.08 7.60
N SER A 212 -10.92 -16.04 8.46
CA SER A 212 -10.88 -16.70 9.76
C SER A 212 -10.90 -18.22 9.61
N GLY A 213 -10.17 -18.93 10.47
CA GLY A 213 -10.08 -20.39 10.48
C GLY A 213 -8.71 -20.92 10.06
N ALA A 214 -8.63 -22.24 9.80
CA ALA A 214 -7.40 -22.88 9.38
C ALA A 214 -6.94 -22.35 8.02
N ARG A 215 -5.62 -22.17 7.87
CA ARG A 215 -4.98 -21.66 6.65
C ARG A 215 -4.32 -22.82 5.90
N HIS A 216 -4.31 -22.78 4.58
CA HIS A 216 -3.53 -23.69 3.77
C HIS A 216 -2.03 -23.46 4.00
N GLY A 217 -1.21 -24.52 4.00
CA GLY A 217 0.22 -24.41 4.33
C GLY A 217 1.00 -23.43 3.42
N ALA A 218 0.61 -23.27 2.17
CA ALA A 218 1.22 -22.28 1.27
C ALA A 218 0.96 -20.83 1.72
N ILE A 219 -0.24 -20.55 2.24
CA ILE A 219 -0.57 -19.22 2.80
C ILE A 219 0.26 -18.95 4.04
N GLU A 220 0.42 -19.94 4.92
CA GLU A 220 1.24 -19.77 6.14
C GLU A 220 2.71 -19.49 5.78
N ARG A 221 3.28 -20.25 4.82
CA ARG A 221 4.63 -19.98 4.32
C ARG A 221 4.77 -18.58 3.75
N LEU A 222 3.80 -18.15 2.92
CA LEU A 222 3.80 -16.80 2.34
C LEU A 222 3.72 -15.72 3.43
N ILE A 223 2.84 -15.86 4.43
CA ILE A 223 2.72 -14.89 5.54
C ILE A 223 4.04 -14.77 6.29
N GLN A 224 4.69 -15.88 6.65
CA GLN A 224 5.98 -15.89 7.33
C GLN A 224 7.06 -15.16 6.52
N ARG A 225 7.09 -15.38 5.20
CA ARG A 225 8.03 -14.70 4.29
C ARG A 225 7.72 -13.21 4.15
N LEU A 226 6.45 -12.83 4.02
CA LEU A 226 6.03 -11.42 4.00
C LEU A 226 6.48 -10.69 5.27
N GLN A 227 6.24 -11.27 6.44
CA GLN A 227 6.67 -10.71 7.72
C GLN A 227 8.20 -10.66 7.85
N SER A 228 8.92 -11.66 7.34
CA SER A 228 10.39 -11.67 7.32
C SER A 228 10.94 -10.54 6.46
N GLN A 229 10.41 -10.38 5.23
CA GLN A 229 10.79 -9.31 4.31
C GLN A 229 10.42 -7.92 4.87
N ALA A 230 9.30 -7.83 5.58
CA ALA A 230 8.89 -6.59 6.24
C ALA A 230 9.88 -6.17 7.34
N ARG A 231 10.32 -7.09 8.19
CA ARG A 231 11.36 -6.83 9.21
C ARG A 231 12.69 -6.39 8.60
N GLN A 232 13.11 -7.01 7.50
CA GLN A 232 14.33 -6.60 6.78
C GLN A 232 14.23 -5.18 6.20
N SER A 233 13.04 -4.75 5.83
CA SER A 233 12.82 -3.39 5.30
C SER A 233 12.85 -2.32 6.40
N GLN A 234 12.69 -2.69 7.67
CA GLN A 234 12.71 -1.78 8.83
C GLN A 234 14.11 -1.64 9.46
N ALA A 235 15.02 -2.56 9.15
CA ALA A 235 16.41 -2.55 9.64
C ALA A 235 17.29 -1.64 8.81
#